data_18a63c72a441a8ab45ad9c5e72398873
#
_entry.id   18a63c72a441a8ab45ad9c5e72398873
#
_cell.length_a   1.000
_cell.length_b   1.000
_cell.length_c   1.000
_cell.angle_alpha   90.00
_cell.angle_beta   90.00
_cell.angle_gamma   90.00
#
_symmetry.space_group_name_H-M   'P 1'
#
loop_
_entity.id
_entity.type
_entity.pdbx_description
1 polymer ?
#
loop_
_entity_poly.entity_id
_entity_poly.type
_entity_poly.pdbx_seq_one_letter_code
_entity_poly.pdbx_strand_id
1 'polypeptide(L)'
;MFAGLQELGVANGEDLKETLTNCTEPLKAIEQFQTENGVLLPSLQSALPFLDLHSIPRLEFHQTVFDELREKLLDKVSAIAAEGKHGDRYTKLEELLEKSFPLVKMPSIQPVVMCVMKHLPKVPEKKLKLVMADKDLYKACSVEVKRQIWQDNQALFGDEVSPLLKQYIQEKENVLLSSDLSVLHNFFSQSPKTRRQGEVVHKLTQMIGKNVKLYDMVLQFLRTLFLRTRNVHYCTLRAELLMSLHDLDVSEICTVDPCHKFTWCLDACIREKFVDAKRARELQGFLDGVKKGQEQVLGDLSMILCDPFAINTLALSTIRNLQELIGQESLPRDNHELHLLLRMLSLGHGAWDMIDSQVFKEPKLDTELITKFLPLLMSLVVEDYTYNVEHKLPTEEKVPVMYPNTLPDVFTKFLQENRIACEIGLYYLLHITKQRNKNSLLRLLPAVKVTYNDTAFTDIFLHLFTSNLTLLSEEFGSEEFCTHIFDSFFLMALTKKENIHRHVLRLLLHLHHKVAPSKLESLQKALEPTKTSGEPVKELYNQLSDKLQQKKASPPAAEPEPTAMDLSLHNMPTPPVV
;
A
#
# COMPACT_ATOMS: atom_id res chain seq x y z
N MET A 1 -22.58 -45.76 34.38
CA MET A 1 -22.00 -44.59 35.06
C MET A 1 -22.01 -44.77 36.58
N PHE A 2 -23.12 -45.00 37.26
CA PHE A 2 -23.17 -45.09 38.71
C PHE A 2 -22.31 -46.23 39.30
N ALA A 3 -22.26 -47.43 38.68
CA ALA A 3 -21.35 -48.51 39.08
C ALA A 3 -19.88 -48.11 38.98
N GLY A 4 -19.49 -47.40 37.92
CA GLY A 4 -18.08 -46.95 37.77
C GLY A 4 -17.68 -45.86 38.79
N LEU A 5 -18.59 -45.05 39.26
CA LEU A 5 -18.34 -44.06 40.31
C LEU A 5 -18.13 -44.74 41.68
N GLN A 6 -18.86 -45.84 41.95
CA GLN A 6 -18.65 -46.63 43.16
C GLN A 6 -17.29 -47.35 43.17
N GLU A 7 -16.83 -47.85 42.02
CA GLU A 7 -15.49 -48.44 41.86
C GLU A 7 -14.36 -47.46 42.11
N LEU A 8 -14.59 -46.15 41.81
CA LEU A 8 -13.60 -45.08 42.03
C LEU A 8 -13.64 -44.53 43.47
N GLY A 9 -14.51 -45.06 44.35
CA GLY A 9 -14.64 -44.58 45.73
C GLY A 9 -15.27 -43.22 45.88
N VAL A 10 -15.98 -42.75 44.85
CA VAL A 10 -16.73 -41.49 44.84
C VAL A 10 -18.16 -41.73 45.31
N ALA A 11 -18.88 -40.67 45.69
CA ALA A 11 -20.25 -40.70 46.16
C ALA A 11 -21.16 -41.69 45.41
N ASN A 12 -22.05 -42.33 46.09
CA ASN A 12 -22.91 -43.36 45.49
C ASN A 12 -23.82 -42.75 44.42
N GLY A 13 -24.31 -43.58 43.51
CA GLY A 13 -25.16 -43.13 42.40
C GLY A 13 -26.47 -42.47 42.84
N GLU A 14 -26.93 -42.72 44.07
CA GLU A 14 -28.11 -42.10 44.63
C GLU A 14 -27.86 -40.61 44.94
N ASP A 15 -26.67 -40.25 45.46
CA ASP A 15 -26.30 -38.85 45.74
C ASP A 15 -26.24 -38.02 44.44
N LEU A 16 -25.68 -38.59 43.36
CA LEU A 16 -25.69 -37.95 42.05
C LEU A 16 -27.13 -37.77 41.50
N LYS A 17 -27.93 -38.82 41.64
CA LYS A 17 -29.33 -38.79 41.22
C LYS A 17 -30.14 -37.73 41.99
N GLU A 18 -29.97 -37.67 43.30
CA GLU A 18 -30.62 -36.69 44.16
C GLU A 18 -30.20 -35.26 43.79
N THR A 19 -28.89 -35.04 43.62
CA THR A 19 -28.34 -33.74 43.20
C THR A 19 -28.95 -33.25 41.88
N LEU A 20 -28.98 -34.12 40.85
CA LEU A 20 -29.52 -33.75 39.54
C LEU A 20 -31.04 -33.64 39.50
N THR A 21 -31.74 -34.40 40.34
CA THR A 21 -33.23 -34.35 40.37
C THR A 21 -33.73 -33.11 41.07
N ASN A 22 -33.03 -32.61 42.08
CA ASN A 22 -33.45 -31.49 42.92
C ASN A 22 -32.81 -30.17 42.55
N CYS A 23 -31.91 -30.12 41.56
CA CYS A 23 -31.24 -28.88 41.17
C CYS A 23 -32.14 -27.99 40.29
N THR A 24 -32.04 -26.67 40.49
CA THR A 24 -32.65 -25.66 39.63
C THR A 24 -31.74 -25.26 38.46
N GLU A 25 -30.44 -25.47 38.61
CA GLU A 25 -29.41 -25.15 37.62
C GLU A 25 -28.53 -26.39 37.39
N PRO A 26 -28.89 -27.27 36.42
CA PRO A 26 -28.21 -28.56 36.21
C PRO A 26 -26.71 -28.46 35.93
N LEU A 27 -26.27 -27.42 35.20
CA LEU A 27 -24.86 -27.21 34.90
C LEU A 27 -24.03 -26.93 36.15
N LYS A 28 -24.50 -26.07 37.03
CA LYS A 28 -23.84 -25.76 38.31
C LYS A 28 -23.82 -26.98 39.24
N ALA A 29 -24.92 -27.73 39.28
CA ALA A 29 -25.00 -28.95 40.09
C ALA A 29 -23.98 -29.99 39.60
N ILE A 30 -23.82 -30.20 38.30
CA ILE A 30 -22.81 -31.10 37.75
C ILE A 30 -21.39 -30.60 38.03
N GLU A 31 -21.15 -29.31 37.91
CA GLU A 31 -19.84 -28.70 38.19
C GLU A 31 -19.47 -28.86 39.67
N GLN A 32 -20.41 -28.58 40.55
CA GLN A 32 -20.25 -28.72 41.98
C GLN A 32 -19.96 -30.20 42.33
N PHE A 33 -20.73 -31.13 41.77
CA PHE A 33 -20.51 -32.56 41.98
C PHE A 33 -19.11 -33.03 41.51
N GLN A 34 -18.70 -32.57 40.33
CA GLN A 34 -17.35 -32.90 39.80
C GLN A 34 -16.26 -32.30 40.69
N THR A 35 -16.44 -31.07 41.18
CA THR A 35 -15.47 -30.38 42.04
C THR A 35 -15.37 -31.04 43.41
N GLU A 36 -16.47 -31.37 44.05
CA GLU A 36 -16.52 -31.96 45.36
C GLU A 36 -15.98 -33.41 45.38
N ASN A 37 -16.20 -34.16 44.31
CA ASN A 37 -15.78 -35.55 44.22
C ASN A 37 -14.47 -35.74 43.41
N GLY A 38 -13.89 -34.68 42.83
CA GLY A 38 -12.66 -34.78 42.06
C GLY A 38 -12.78 -35.63 40.78
N VAL A 39 -13.99 -35.81 40.27
CA VAL A 39 -14.29 -36.64 39.11
C VAL A 39 -14.77 -35.83 37.94
N LEU A 40 -14.15 -36.04 36.77
CA LEU A 40 -14.70 -35.50 35.50
C LEU A 40 -15.62 -36.55 34.89
N LEU A 41 -16.90 -36.24 34.73
CA LEU A 41 -17.87 -37.15 34.14
C LEU A 41 -17.55 -37.40 32.66
N PRO A 42 -17.23 -38.62 32.23
CA PRO A 42 -16.83 -38.89 30.84
C PRO A 42 -17.98 -38.78 29.85
N SER A 43 -19.24 -38.92 30.32
CA SER A 43 -20.44 -38.78 29.51
C SER A 43 -21.63 -38.36 30.38
N LEU A 44 -22.36 -37.37 29.89
CA LEU A 44 -23.59 -36.95 30.54
C LEU A 44 -24.82 -37.76 30.11
N GLN A 45 -24.63 -38.76 29.23
CA GLN A 45 -25.73 -39.52 28.64
C GLN A 45 -26.60 -40.20 29.72
N SER A 46 -26.04 -40.67 30.82
CA SER A 46 -26.79 -41.24 31.93
C SER A 46 -27.55 -40.23 32.78
N ALA A 47 -27.18 -38.96 32.73
CA ALA A 47 -27.85 -37.86 33.41
C ALA A 47 -28.99 -37.23 32.58
N LEU A 48 -29.07 -37.50 31.28
CA LEU A 48 -30.03 -36.90 30.36
C LEU A 48 -31.53 -37.09 30.81
N PRO A 49 -31.94 -38.26 31.29
CA PRO A 49 -33.31 -38.44 31.76
C PRO A 49 -33.70 -37.51 32.91
N PHE A 50 -32.74 -37.10 33.74
CA PHE A 50 -32.99 -36.17 34.86
C PHE A 50 -33.08 -34.72 34.36
N LEU A 51 -32.37 -34.40 33.30
CA LEU A 51 -32.41 -33.08 32.69
C LEU A 51 -33.72 -32.79 31.95
N ASP A 52 -34.35 -33.82 31.39
CA ASP A 52 -35.70 -33.71 30.81
C ASP A 52 -36.74 -33.23 31.84
N LEU A 53 -36.57 -33.53 33.11
CA LEU A 53 -37.45 -33.07 34.19
C LEU A 53 -37.37 -31.52 34.38
N HIS A 54 -36.28 -30.90 33.95
CA HIS A 54 -36.10 -29.46 34.01
C HIS A 54 -36.43 -28.73 32.69
N SER A 55 -37.09 -29.42 31.75
CA SER A 55 -37.51 -28.89 30.46
C SER A 55 -36.35 -28.31 29.60
N ILE A 56 -35.16 -28.81 29.78
CA ILE A 56 -33.98 -28.40 29.02
C ILE A 56 -33.82 -29.32 27.79
N PRO A 57 -33.80 -28.81 26.56
CA PRO A 57 -33.56 -29.62 25.37
C PRO A 57 -32.22 -30.38 25.49
N ARG A 58 -32.25 -31.69 25.33
CA ARG A 58 -31.05 -32.55 25.51
C ARG A 58 -29.88 -32.08 24.66
N LEU A 59 -30.14 -31.71 23.41
CA LEU A 59 -29.07 -31.25 22.49
C LEU A 59 -28.46 -29.93 22.97
N GLU A 60 -29.31 -28.97 23.35
CA GLU A 60 -28.86 -27.67 23.85
C GLU A 60 -28.07 -27.81 25.14
N PHE A 61 -28.52 -28.65 26.07
CA PHE A 61 -27.77 -28.95 27.28
C PHE A 61 -26.38 -29.54 27.00
N HIS A 62 -26.30 -30.53 26.12
CA HIS A 62 -25.01 -31.09 25.73
C HIS A 62 -24.08 -30.05 25.14
N GLN A 63 -24.56 -29.24 24.23
CA GLN A 63 -23.79 -28.17 23.63
C GLN A 63 -23.29 -27.19 24.69
N THR A 64 -24.15 -26.75 25.57
CA THR A 64 -23.82 -25.80 26.65
C THR A 64 -22.74 -26.39 27.59
N VAL A 65 -22.89 -27.63 28.03
CA VAL A 65 -21.92 -28.28 28.91
C VAL A 65 -20.55 -28.42 28.23
N PHE A 66 -20.52 -28.84 26.97
CA PHE A 66 -19.26 -28.95 26.24
C PHE A 66 -18.62 -27.60 25.99
N ASP A 67 -19.41 -26.57 25.72
CA ASP A 67 -18.91 -25.21 25.52
C ASP A 67 -18.31 -24.64 26.82
N GLU A 68 -18.98 -24.79 27.95
CA GLU A 68 -18.43 -24.36 29.25
C GLU A 68 -17.14 -25.12 29.63
N LEU A 69 -17.12 -26.44 29.44
CA LEU A 69 -15.91 -27.25 29.70
C LEU A 69 -14.76 -26.82 28.79
N ARG A 70 -15.05 -26.52 27.54
CA ARG A 70 -14.06 -26.01 26.59
C ARG A 70 -13.48 -24.69 27.07
N GLU A 71 -14.33 -23.70 27.45
CA GLU A 71 -13.86 -22.40 27.94
C GLU A 71 -12.99 -22.56 29.21
N LYS A 72 -13.42 -23.37 30.19
CA LYS A 72 -12.61 -23.65 31.39
C LYS A 72 -11.26 -24.31 31.07
N LEU A 73 -11.23 -25.20 30.07
CA LEU A 73 -9.97 -25.82 29.63
C LEU A 73 -9.08 -24.80 28.92
N LEU A 74 -9.62 -23.92 28.10
CA LEU A 74 -8.89 -22.83 27.44
C LEU A 74 -8.27 -21.88 28.49
N ASP A 75 -9.05 -21.50 29.52
CA ASP A 75 -8.56 -20.67 30.61
C ASP A 75 -7.44 -21.35 31.39
N LYS A 76 -7.55 -22.65 31.70
CA LYS A 76 -6.49 -23.43 32.37
C LYS A 76 -5.22 -23.52 31.51
N VAL A 77 -5.34 -23.78 30.20
CA VAL A 77 -4.19 -23.79 29.28
C VAL A 77 -3.52 -22.42 29.26
N SER A 78 -4.31 -21.34 29.19
CA SER A 78 -3.80 -19.97 29.21
C SER A 78 -3.10 -19.64 30.53
N ALA A 79 -3.65 -20.08 31.67
CA ALA A 79 -3.03 -19.91 32.99
C ALA A 79 -1.70 -20.66 33.09
N ILE A 80 -1.62 -21.91 32.63
CA ILE A 80 -0.36 -22.69 32.58
C ILE A 80 0.68 -22.00 31.71
N ALA A 81 0.24 -21.46 30.56
CA ALA A 81 1.12 -20.71 29.64
C ALA A 81 1.66 -19.42 30.26
N ALA A 82 0.92 -18.80 31.19
CA ALA A 82 1.30 -17.59 31.91
C ALA A 82 2.19 -17.83 33.14
N GLU A 83 2.36 -19.08 33.60
CA GLU A 83 3.20 -19.43 34.76
C GLU A 83 4.66 -18.98 34.56
N GLY A 84 5.24 -18.32 35.57
CA GLY A 84 6.55 -17.64 35.47
C GLY A 84 7.79 -18.53 35.38
N LYS A 85 7.70 -19.87 35.66
CA LYS A 85 8.84 -20.80 35.56
C LYS A 85 8.87 -21.49 34.21
N HIS A 86 9.81 -21.09 33.35
CA HIS A 86 9.86 -21.53 31.97
C HIS A 86 9.94 -23.04 31.73
N GLY A 87 10.66 -23.79 32.53
CA GLY A 87 10.86 -25.26 32.33
C GLY A 87 9.58 -26.06 32.52
N ASP A 88 8.97 -25.95 33.69
CA ASP A 88 7.82 -26.77 34.10
C ASP A 88 6.57 -26.53 33.24
N ARG A 89 6.34 -25.30 32.76
CA ARG A 89 5.16 -25.01 31.95
C ARG A 89 5.17 -25.71 30.60
N TYR A 90 6.32 -25.75 29.94
CA TYR A 90 6.42 -26.40 28.61
C TYR A 90 6.26 -27.93 28.75
N THR A 91 6.81 -28.53 29.77
CA THR A 91 6.61 -29.95 30.05
C THR A 91 5.12 -30.27 30.28
N LYS A 92 4.43 -29.45 31.08
CA LYS A 92 2.97 -29.59 31.28
C LYS A 92 2.18 -29.43 29.97
N LEU A 93 2.54 -28.45 29.14
CA LEU A 93 1.87 -28.24 27.84
C LEU A 93 2.16 -29.38 26.86
N GLU A 94 3.37 -29.93 26.84
CA GLU A 94 3.73 -31.10 26.03
C GLU A 94 2.95 -32.35 26.46
N GLU A 95 2.82 -32.59 27.76
CA GLU A 95 2.00 -33.69 28.29
C GLU A 95 0.51 -33.50 27.93
N LEU A 96 -0.01 -32.28 28.05
CA LEU A 96 -1.38 -31.96 27.62
C LEU A 96 -1.55 -32.20 26.13
N LEU A 97 -0.57 -31.80 25.30
CA LEU A 97 -0.62 -32.04 23.86
C LEU A 97 -0.61 -33.55 23.55
N GLU A 98 0.21 -34.35 24.23
CA GLU A 98 0.23 -35.80 24.00
C GLU A 98 -1.13 -36.45 24.31
N LYS A 99 -1.79 -36.02 25.40
CA LYS A 99 -3.10 -36.55 25.82
C LYS A 99 -4.26 -36.05 24.95
N SER A 100 -4.22 -34.82 24.52
CA SER A 100 -5.34 -34.19 23.81
C SER A 100 -5.26 -34.31 22.28
N PHE A 101 -4.08 -34.43 21.69
CA PHE A 101 -3.88 -34.48 20.24
C PHE A 101 -4.66 -35.61 19.53
N PRO A 102 -4.80 -36.84 20.10
CA PRO A 102 -5.64 -37.88 19.48
C PRO A 102 -7.11 -37.43 19.26
N LEU A 103 -7.56 -36.44 20.03
CA LEU A 103 -8.94 -35.91 19.98
C LEU A 103 -9.04 -34.64 19.12
N VAL A 104 -8.00 -34.22 18.42
CA VAL A 104 -7.94 -32.95 17.64
C VAL A 104 -8.99 -32.86 16.56
N LYS A 105 -9.54 -33.97 16.09
CA LYS A 105 -10.63 -33.99 15.09
C LYS A 105 -12.02 -33.80 15.70
N MET A 106 -12.14 -33.83 17.02
CA MET A 106 -13.42 -33.58 17.69
C MET A 106 -13.67 -32.06 17.79
N PRO A 107 -14.75 -31.53 17.18
CA PRO A 107 -15.00 -30.08 17.13
C PRO A 107 -14.97 -29.40 18.49
N SER A 108 -15.48 -30.06 19.54
CA SER A 108 -15.52 -29.52 20.91
C SER A 108 -14.15 -29.40 21.57
N ILE A 109 -13.20 -30.27 21.23
CA ILE A 109 -11.84 -30.35 21.83
C ILE A 109 -10.79 -29.66 20.95
N GLN A 110 -11.02 -29.60 19.65
CA GLN A 110 -10.10 -29.00 18.68
C GLN A 110 -9.56 -27.61 19.13
N PRO A 111 -10.39 -26.63 19.59
CA PRO A 111 -9.90 -25.35 20.04
C PRO A 111 -8.91 -25.45 21.21
N VAL A 112 -9.11 -26.40 22.11
CA VAL A 112 -8.21 -26.63 23.26
C VAL A 112 -6.85 -27.16 22.78
N VAL A 113 -6.85 -28.15 21.88
CA VAL A 113 -5.61 -28.69 21.30
C VAL A 113 -4.86 -27.60 20.54
N MET A 114 -5.56 -26.80 19.75
CA MET A 114 -4.97 -25.67 19.01
C MET A 114 -4.40 -24.61 19.96
N CYS A 115 -5.07 -24.35 21.09
CA CYS A 115 -4.57 -23.45 22.12
C CYS A 115 -3.28 -23.97 22.77
N VAL A 116 -3.22 -25.27 23.11
CA VAL A 116 -1.99 -25.89 23.63
C VAL A 116 -0.85 -25.76 22.62
N MET A 117 -1.09 -26.09 21.35
CA MET A 117 -0.09 -25.98 20.29
C MET A 117 0.40 -24.54 20.11
N LYS A 118 -0.48 -23.54 20.21
CA LYS A 118 -0.14 -22.12 20.12
C LYS A 118 0.88 -21.66 21.16
N HIS A 119 0.77 -22.18 22.38
CA HIS A 119 1.63 -21.77 23.49
C HIS A 119 2.93 -22.58 23.60
N LEU A 120 3.12 -23.60 22.77
CA LEU A 120 4.37 -24.34 22.71
C LEU A 120 5.39 -23.63 21.81
N PRO A 121 6.64 -23.44 22.28
CA PRO A 121 7.71 -22.84 21.46
C PRO A 121 8.07 -23.73 20.26
N LYS A 122 7.93 -25.05 20.42
CA LYS A 122 8.18 -26.03 19.35
C LYS A 122 7.17 -27.17 19.46
N VAL A 123 6.33 -27.31 18.44
CA VAL A 123 5.41 -28.45 18.32
C VAL A 123 6.16 -29.66 17.71
N PRO A 124 5.97 -30.90 18.21
CA PRO A 124 6.61 -32.07 17.64
C PRO A 124 6.31 -32.23 16.13
N GLU A 125 7.35 -32.51 15.34
CA GLU A 125 7.27 -32.58 13.87
C GLU A 125 6.24 -33.61 13.38
N LYS A 126 6.10 -34.75 14.08
CA LYS A 126 5.09 -35.77 13.75
C LYS A 126 3.67 -35.21 13.79
N LYS A 127 3.37 -34.34 14.78
CA LYS A 127 2.07 -33.69 14.92
C LYS A 127 1.86 -32.62 13.87
N LEU A 128 2.89 -31.81 13.55
CA LEU A 128 2.84 -30.85 12.46
C LEU A 128 2.56 -31.50 11.10
N LYS A 129 3.17 -32.67 10.83
CA LYS A 129 2.90 -33.43 9.60
C LYS A 129 1.45 -33.90 9.51
N LEU A 130 0.86 -34.34 10.62
CA LEU A 130 -0.56 -34.75 10.67
C LEU A 130 -1.49 -33.54 10.45
N VAL A 131 -1.16 -32.39 11.01
CA VAL A 131 -1.91 -31.15 10.79
C VAL A 131 -1.83 -30.70 9.33
N MET A 132 -0.65 -30.77 8.71
CA MET A 132 -0.48 -30.43 7.28
C MET A 132 -1.26 -31.36 6.34
N ALA A 133 -1.42 -32.63 6.71
CA ALA A 133 -2.15 -33.60 5.92
C ALA A 133 -3.67 -33.39 5.95
N ASP A 134 -4.18 -32.65 6.93
CA ASP A 134 -5.61 -32.37 7.12
C ASP A 134 -5.88 -30.89 6.94
N LYS A 135 -6.58 -30.54 5.85
CA LYS A 135 -6.84 -29.14 5.45
C LYS A 135 -7.63 -28.35 6.48
N ASP A 136 -8.56 -28.98 7.18
CA ASP A 136 -9.41 -28.31 8.15
C ASP A 136 -8.65 -28.06 9.46
N LEU A 137 -7.83 -29.02 9.89
CA LEU A 137 -6.92 -28.84 11.01
C LEU A 137 -5.90 -27.74 10.73
N TYR A 138 -5.33 -27.71 9.52
CA TYR A 138 -4.38 -26.65 9.13
C TYR A 138 -5.02 -25.27 9.15
N LYS A 139 -6.26 -25.14 8.64
CA LYS A 139 -6.99 -23.87 8.69
C LYS A 139 -7.27 -23.39 10.11
N ALA A 140 -7.59 -24.32 11.01
CA ALA A 140 -7.88 -24.02 12.41
C ALA A 140 -6.63 -23.63 13.23
N CYS A 141 -5.43 -23.92 12.73
CA CYS A 141 -4.18 -23.58 13.41
C CYS A 141 -3.97 -22.07 13.53
N SER A 142 -3.45 -21.66 14.68
CA SER A 142 -2.98 -20.30 14.92
C SER A 142 -1.75 -19.97 14.05
N VAL A 143 -1.50 -18.67 13.85
CA VAL A 143 -0.35 -18.20 13.06
C VAL A 143 0.98 -18.69 13.65
N GLU A 144 1.09 -18.81 14.98
CA GLU A 144 2.29 -19.30 15.68
C GLU A 144 2.64 -20.74 15.27
N VAL A 145 1.63 -21.60 15.17
CA VAL A 145 1.80 -22.98 14.72
C VAL A 145 2.10 -23.05 13.23
N LYS A 146 1.37 -22.25 12.43
CA LYS A 146 1.60 -22.15 10.98
C LYS A 146 3.01 -21.66 10.66
N ARG A 147 3.60 -20.72 11.42
CA ARG A 147 4.99 -20.28 11.25
C ARG A 147 5.97 -21.44 11.35
N GLN A 148 5.76 -22.37 12.30
CA GLN A 148 6.62 -23.56 12.44
C GLN A 148 6.53 -24.48 11.23
N ILE A 149 5.34 -24.60 10.63
CA ILE A 149 5.12 -25.36 9.39
C ILE A 149 5.78 -24.66 8.20
N TRP A 150 5.56 -23.35 8.06
CA TRP A 150 6.02 -22.56 6.91
C TRP A 150 7.54 -22.48 6.80
N GLN A 151 8.25 -22.52 7.92
CA GLN A 151 9.72 -22.51 7.92
C GLN A 151 10.32 -23.63 7.06
N ASP A 152 9.65 -24.77 7.00
CA ASP A 152 10.13 -25.96 6.31
C ASP A 152 9.29 -26.29 5.07
N ASN A 153 8.25 -25.48 4.78
CA ASN A 153 7.36 -25.66 3.64
C ASN A 153 7.11 -24.31 2.91
N GLN A 154 8.05 -23.96 2.03
CA GLN A 154 7.98 -22.72 1.25
C GLN A 154 6.76 -22.68 0.31
N ALA A 155 6.32 -23.82 -0.24
CA ALA A 155 5.17 -23.87 -1.13
C ALA A 155 3.88 -23.49 -0.39
N LEU A 156 3.66 -24.10 0.78
CA LEU A 156 2.49 -23.81 1.60
C LEU A 156 2.48 -22.36 2.11
N PHE A 157 3.65 -21.83 2.45
CA PHE A 157 3.80 -20.42 2.81
C PHE A 157 3.48 -19.49 1.62
N GLY A 158 3.97 -19.84 0.43
CA GLY A 158 3.67 -19.14 -0.81
C GLY A 158 2.18 -19.09 -1.13
N ASP A 159 1.46 -20.20 -0.90
CA ASP A 159 0.00 -20.26 -1.10
C ASP A 159 -0.77 -19.31 -0.17
N GLU A 160 -0.31 -19.13 1.06
CA GLU A 160 -0.91 -18.20 2.03
C GLU A 160 -0.54 -16.73 1.75
N VAL A 161 0.68 -16.47 1.28
CA VAL A 161 1.18 -15.12 0.99
C VAL A 161 0.66 -14.59 -0.34
N SER A 162 0.55 -15.43 -1.38
CA SER A 162 0.19 -15.01 -2.74
C SER A 162 -1.12 -14.22 -2.84
N PRO A 163 -2.22 -14.59 -2.15
CA PRO A 163 -3.45 -13.81 -2.16
C PRO A 163 -3.25 -12.40 -1.59
N LEU A 164 -2.46 -12.28 -0.51
CA LEU A 164 -2.15 -10.99 0.12
C LEU A 164 -1.34 -10.08 -0.81
N LEU A 165 -0.35 -10.64 -1.52
CA LEU A 165 0.43 -9.88 -2.50
C LEU A 165 -0.44 -9.37 -3.65
N LYS A 166 -1.37 -10.20 -4.15
CA LYS A 166 -2.34 -9.79 -5.17
C LYS A 166 -3.26 -8.69 -4.66
N GLN A 167 -3.80 -8.84 -3.45
CA GLN A 167 -4.64 -7.83 -2.80
C GLN A 167 -3.90 -6.50 -2.69
N TYR A 168 -2.65 -6.50 -2.25
CA TYR A 168 -1.83 -5.29 -2.14
C TYR A 168 -1.69 -4.55 -3.46
N ILE A 169 -1.40 -5.27 -4.55
CA ILE A 169 -1.29 -4.67 -5.88
C ILE A 169 -2.63 -4.07 -6.32
N GLN A 170 -3.72 -4.81 -6.14
CA GLN A 170 -5.06 -4.33 -6.49
C GLN A 170 -5.43 -3.05 -5.71
N GLU A 171 -5.11 -2.97 -4.43
CA GLU A 171 -5.33 -1.76 -3.61
C GLU A 171 -4.57 -0.55 -4.16
N LYS A 172 -3.29 -0.73 -4.56
CA LYS A 172 -2.50 0.36 -5.15
C LYS A 172 -3.00 0.77 -6.53
N GLU A 173 -3.35 -0.19 -7.39
CA GLU A 173 -3.89 0.07 -8.72
C GLU A 173 -5.28 0.71 -8.66
N ASN A 174 -6.13 0.31 -7.72
CA ASN A 174 -7.45 0.92 -7.54
C ASN A 174 -7.37 2.41 -7.24
N VAL A 175 -6.38 2.87 -6.47
CA VAL A 175 -6.15 4.30 -6.22
C VAL A 175 -5.82 5.05 -7.51
N LEU A 176 -5.01 4.45 -8.39
CA LEU A 176 -4.57 5.07 -9.63
C LEU A 176 -5.64 5.05 -10.73
N LEU A 177 -6.49 4.03 -10.74
CA LEU A 177 -7.41 3.71 -11.83
C LEU A 177 -8.89 3.88 -11.46
N SER A 178 -9.20 4.30 -10.23
CA SER A 178 -10.59 4.55 -9.80
C SER A 178 -11.29 5.53 -10.72
N SER A 179 -12.54 5.24 -11.06
CA SER A 179 -13.44 6.14 -11.79
C SER A 179 -14.04 7.23 -10.90
N ASP A 180 -13.94 7.10 -9.59
CA ASP A 180 -14.42 8.10 -8.65
C ASP A 180 -13.53 9.35 -8.68
N LEU A 181 -14.06 10.40 -9.27
CA LEU A 181 -13.39 11.68 -9.44
C LEU A 181 -13.78 12.70 -8.36
N SER A 182 -14.63 12.32 -7.44
CA SER A 182 -15.13 13.21 -6.38
C SER A 182 -14.01 13.65 -5.42
N VAL A 183 -12.93 12.87 -5.34
CA VAL A 183 -11.74 13.19 -4.54
C VAL A 183 -10.52 13.08 -5.44
N LEU A 184 -9.92 14.23 -5.77
CA LEU A 184 -8.60 14.28 -6.42
C LEU A 184 -7.56 13.67 -5.48
N HIS A 185 -7.34 12.36 -5.62
CA HIS A 185 -6.42 11.63 -4.77
C HIS A 185 -4.98 11.88 -5.22
N ASN A 186 -4.20 12.55 -4.39
CA ASN A 186 -2.75 12.59 -4.60
C ASN A 186 -2.14 11.26 -4.10
N PHE A 187 -1.66 10.42 -5.01
CA PHE A 187 -1.04 9.14 -4.71
C PHE A 187 0.06 9.26 -3.63
N PHE A 188 0.84 10.35 -3.64
CA PHE A 188 1.91 10.61 -2.67
C PHE A 188 1.46 11.41 -1.43
N SER A 189 0.16 11.59 -1.19
CA SER A 189 -0.33 12.37 -0.04
C SER A 189 -0.17 11.65 1.30
N GLN A 190 -0.30 10.32 1.29
CA GLN A 190 -0.23 9.52 2.51
C GLN A 190 1.19 9.49 3.09
N SER A 191 1.28 9.66 4.42
CA SER A 191 2.56 9.53 5.12
C SER A 191 3.05 8.07 5.08
N PRO A 192 4.37 7.83 5.16
CA PRO A 192 4.90 6.46 5.24
C PRO A 192 4.29 5.65 6.37
N LYS A 193 4.09 6.25 7.55
CA LYS A 193 3.49 5.59 8.71
C LYS A 193 2.05 5.13 8.42
N THR A 194 1.24 5.96 7.77
CA THR A 194 -0.15 5.60 7.41
C THR A 194 -0.18 4.46 6.40
N ARG A 195 0.71 4.47 5.41
CA ARG A 195 0.76 3.42 4.36
C ARG A 195 1.05 2.04 4.93
N ARG A 196 1.98 1.93 5.89
CA ARG A 196 2.34 0.64 6.50
C ARG A 196 1.35 0.14 7.56
N GLN A 197 0.30 0.91 7.87
CA GLN A 197 -0.84 0.46 8.67
C GLN A 197 -1.89 -0.30 7.83
N GLY A 198 -1.66 -0.49 6.53
CA GLY A 198 -2.55 -1.25 5.66
C GLY A 198 -2.73 -2.70 6.11
N GLU A 199 -3.92 -3.25 5.87
CA GLU A 199 -4.30 -4.61 6.31
C GLU A 199 -3.33 -5.68 5.83
N VAL A 200 -2.90 -5.59 4.57
CA VAL A 200 -1.97 -6.57 3.99
C VAL A 200 -0.61 -6.55 4.68
N VAL A 201 -0.06 -5.34 4.92
CA VAL A 201 1.23 -5.19 5.61
C VAL A 201 1.13 -5.75 7.03
N HIS A 202 0.03 -5.46 7.73
CA HIS A 202 -0.22 -5.99 9.07
C HIS A 202 -0.32 -7.51 9.10
N LYS A 203 -1.06 -8.13 8.16
CA LYS A 203 -1.15 -9.59 8.04
C LYS A 203 0.22 -10.22 7.74
N LEU A 204 1.00 -9.65 6.82
CA LEU A 204 2.33 -10.15 6.50
C LEU A 204 3.29 -10.05 7.70
N THR A 205 3.27 -8.95 8.44
CA THR A 205 4.09 -8.80 9.66
C THR A 205 3.69 -9.81 10.74
N GLN A 206 2.40 -10.08 10.91
CA GLN A 206 1.91 -11.13 11.79
C GLN A 206 2.36 -12.52 11.33
N MET A 207 2.29 -12.82 10.03
CA MET A 207 2.73 -14.10 9.49
C MET A 207 4.24 -14.32 9.68
N ILE A 208 5.04 -13.30 9.49
CA ILE A 208 6.49 -13.34 9.67
C ILE A 208 6.85 -13.43 11.16
N GLY A 209 6.24 -12.59 11.99
CA GLY A 209 6.61 -12.43 13.40
C GLY A 209 8.09 -12.06 13.54
N LYS A 210 8.82 -12.81 14.38
CA LYS A 210 10.25 -12.65 14.61
C LYS A 210 11.13 -13.59 13.77
N ASN A 211 10.54 -14.28 12.80
CA ASN A 211 11.19 -15.34 12.06
C ASN A 211 11.93 -14.83 10.83
N VAL A 212 13.25 -14.78 10.90
CA VAL A 212 14.13 -14.32 9.81
C VAL A 212 13.95 -15.16 8.54
N LYS A 213 13.78 -16.49 8.66
CA LYS A 213 13.64 -17.37 7.48
C LYS A 213 12.34 -17.09 6.71
N LEU A 214 11.23 -16.82 7.41
CA LEU A 214 9.97 -16.43 6.77
C LEU A 214 10.07 -15.03 6.13
N TYR A 215 10.77 -14.12 6.79
CA TYR A 215 11.05 -12.81 6.22
C TYR A 215 11.83 -12.93 4.89
N ASP A 216 12.91 -13.69 4.88
CA ASP A 216 13.70 -13.94 3.68
C ASP A 216 12.89 -14.59 2.55
N MET A 217 11.99 -15.53 2.89
CA MET A 217 11.07 -16.12 1.91
C MET A 217 10.15 -15.08 1.27
N VAL A 218 9.58 -14.16 2.08
CA VAL A 218 8.74 -13.07 1.53
C VAL A 218 9.58 -12.18 0.61
N LEU A 219 10.81 -11.82 0.98
CA LEU A 219 11.69 -11.03 0.12
C LEU A 219 11.98 -11.73 -1.21
N GLN A 220 12.19 -13.05 -1.20
CA GLN A 220 12.37 -13.84 -2.42
C GLN A 220 11.13 -13.82 -3.31
N PHE A 221 9.92 -13.93 -2.71
CA PHE A 221 8.67 -13.81 -3.46
C PHE A 221 8.53 -12.43 -4.09
N LEU A 222 8.81 -11.35 -3.35
CA LEU A 222 8.76 -9.98 -3.86
C LEU A 222 9.73 -9.77 -5.02
N ARG A 223 10.98 -10.23 -4.91
CA ARG A 223 11.96 -10.17 -6.01
C ARG A 223 11.48 -10.95 -7.23
N THR A 224 10.98 -12.17 -7.05
CA THR A 224 10.50 -13.02 -8.15
C THR A 224 9.31 -12.38 -8.87
N LEU A 225 8.37 -11.81 -8.13
CA LEU A 225 7.19 -11.16 -8.70
C LEU A 225 7.57 -9.84 -9.39
N PHE A 226 8.48 -9.06 -8.82
CA PHE A 226 9.01 -7.85 -9.44
C PHE A 226 9.70 -8.17 -10.79
N LEU A 227 10.53 -9.21 -10.84
CA LEU A 227 11.18 -9.65 -12.08
C LEU A 227 10.16 -10.08 -13.15
N ARG A 228 9.13 -10.82 -12.76
CA ARG A 228 8.13 -11.34 -13.71
C ARG A 228 7.17 -10.29 -14.23
N THR A 229 6.76 -9.36 -13.38
CA THR A 229 5.66 -8.42 -13.69
C THR A 229 6.14 -7.00 -13.94
N ARG A 230 7.36 -6.65 -13.54
CA ARG A 230 7.93 -5.29 -13.51
C ARG A 230 7.09 -4.29 -12.70
N ASN A 231 6.22 -4.81 -11.80
CA ASN A 231 5.36 -3.96 -10.99
C ASN A 231 6.15 -3.38 -9.80
N VAL A 232 6.34 -2.07 -9.82
CA VAL A 232 7.14 -1.33 -8.82
C VAL A 232 6.50 -1.32 -7.42
N HIS A 233 5.21 -1.64 -7.29
CA HIS A 233 4.55 -1.71 -5.98
C HIS A 233 5.07 -2.85 -5.11
N TYR A 234 5.73 -3.86 -5.67
CA TYR A 234 6.47 -4.85 -4.87
C TYR A 234 7.69 -4.23 -4.18
N CYS A 235 8.30 -3.22 -4.78
CA CYS A 235 9.37 -2.44 -4.17
C CYS A 235 8.82 -1.58 -3.01
N THR A 236 7.65 -0.98 -3.19
CA THR A 236 6.92 -0.27 -2.12
C THR A 236 6.64 -1.20 -0.95
N LEU A 237 6.09 -2.39 -1.21
CA LEU A 237 5.78 -3.37 -0.17
C LEU A 237 7.05 -3.83 0.58
N ARG A 238 8.18 -4.00 -0.12
CA ARG A 238 9.48 -4.32 0.49
C ARG A 238 9.86 -3.28 1.56
N ALA A 239 9.76 -2.00 1.23
CA ALA A 239 10.08 -0.90 2.14
C ALA A 239 9.07 -0.79 3.29
N GLU A 240 7.76 -0.84 2.98
CA GLU A 240 6.69 -0.75 3.97
C GLU A 240 6.75 -1.91 4.98
N LEU A 241 7.03 -3.14 4.51
CA LEU A 241 7.16 -4.31 5.38
C LEU A 241 8.32 -4.18 6.36
N LEU A 242 9.50 -3.78 5.88
CA LEU A 242 10.68 -3.60 6.74
C LEU A 242 10.45 -2.52 7.80
N MET A 243 9.84 -1.39 7.39
CA MET A 243 9.55 -0.30 8.32
C MET A 243 8.40 -0.62 9.29
N SER A 244 7.45 -1.46 8.89
CA SER A 244 6.42 -1.99 9.80
C SER A 244 7.03 -2.90 10.87
N LEU A 245 7.97 -3.76 10.51
CA LEU A 245 8.73 -4.58 11.47
C LEU A 245 9.59 -3.73 12.40
N HIS A 246 10.15 -2.63 11.90
CA HIS A 246 10.85 -1.64 12.73
C HIS A 246 9.91 -0.98 13.75
N ASP A 247 8.73 -0.53 13.32
CA ASP A 247 7.73 0.08 14.20
C ASP A 247 7.21 -0.89 15.29
N LEU A 248 7.30 -2.21 15.04
CA LEU A 248 6.95 -3.28 15.98
C LEU A 248 8.14 -3.76 16.83
N ASP A 249 9.27 -3.07 16.79
CA ASP A 249 10.51 -3.42 17.51
C ASP A 249 10.99 -4.87 17.28
N VAL A 250 10.83 -5.39 16.07
CA VAL A 250 11.31 -6.73 15.70
C VAL A 250 12.81 -6.68 15.44
N SER A 251 13.59 -6.63 16.53
CA SER A 251 15.05 -6.53 16.48
C SER A 251 15.72 -7.69 15.76
N GLU A 252 15.16 -8.91 15.83
CA GLU A 252 15.68 -10.11 15.19
C GLU A 252 15.82 -9.94 13.66
N ILE A 253 14.91 -9.21 13.02
CA ILE A 253 14.94 -8.91 11.58
C ILE A 253 15.71 -7.63 11.31
N CYS A 254 15.45 -6.57 12.06
CA CYS A 254 16.06 -5.25 11.85
C CYS A 254 17.59 -5.25 12.01
N THR A 255 18.15 -6.16 12.81
CA THR A 255 19.61 -6.28 12.97
C THR A 255 20.27 -7.10 11.86
N VAL A 256 19.53 -8.00 11.22
CA VAL A 256 20.03 -8.90 10.17
C VAL A 256 19.88 -8.29 8.78
N ASP A 257 18.80 -7.53 8.51
CA ASP A 257 18.60 -6.90 7.21
C ASP A 257 19.61 -5.75 7.00
N PRO A 258 20.54 -5.88 6.03
CA PRO A 258 21.59 -4.88 5.80
C PRO A 258 21.03 -3.55 5.29
N CYS A 259 19.81 -3.54 4.76
CA CYS A 259 19.16 -2.35 4.22
C CYS A 259 18.37 -1.56 5.27
N HIS A 260 18.22 -2.08 6.51
CA HIS A 260 17.34 -1.51 7.51
C HIS A 260 17.63 -0.03 7.81
N LYS A 261 18.87 0.31 8.13
CA LYS A 261 19.26 1.70 8.48
C LYS A 261 19.11 2.65 7.28
N PHE A 262 19.47 2.19 6.09
CA PHE A 262 19.28 2.95 4.85
C PHE A 262 17.79 3.24 4.60
N THR A 263 16.95 2.20 4.70
CA THR A 263 15.50 2.33 4.50
C THR A 263 14.88 3.27 5.53
N TRP A 264 15.31 3.19 6.78
CA TRP A 264 14.84 4.07 7.85
C TRP A 264 15.21 5.55 7.60
N CYS A 265 16.43 5.83 7.16
CA CYS A 265 16.86 7.16 6.77
C CYS A 265 16.06 7.71 5.57
N LEU A 266 15.86 6.86 4.54
CA LEU A 266 15.08 7.19 3.35
C LEU A 266 13.59 7.41 3.66
N ASP A 267 13.01 6.61 4.55
CA ASP A 267 11.62 6.77 5.03
C ASP A 267 11.40 8.14 5.69
N ALA A 268 12.38 8.62 6.44
CA ALA A 268 12.34 9.97 7.01
C ALA A 268 12.38 11.06 5.91
N CYS A 269 13.19 10.86 4.86
CA CYS A 269 13.20 11.77 3.71
C CYS A 269 11.85 11.78 2.97
N ILE A 270 11.25 10.60 2.76
CA ILE A 270 9.92 10.47 2.12
C ILE A 270 8.85 11.16 2.95
N ARG A 271 8.88 11.03 4.27
CA ARG A 271 7.94 11.68 5.19
C ARG A 271 8.02 13.21 5.10
N GLU A 272 9.22 13.76 5.01
CA GLU A 272 9.46 15.20 4.91
C GLU A 272 9.43 15.71 3.47
N LYS A 273 9.31 14.79 2.49
CA LYS A 273 9.28 15.08 1.05
C LYS A 273 10.53 15.83 0.56
N PHE A 274 11.65 15.61 1.23
CA PHE A 274 12.92 16.25 0.92
C PHE A 274 14.10 15.46 1.51
N VAL A 275 15.24 15.48 0.82
CA VAL A 275 16.53 14.96 1.28
C VAL A 275 17.39 16.13 1.71
N ASP A 276 17.52 16.34 3.01
CA ASP A 276 18.39 17.37 3.57
C ASP A 276 19.87 16.94 3.57
N ALA A 277 20.78 17.90 3.71
CA ALA A 277 22.22 17.69 3.67
C ALA A 277 22.75 16.69 4.73
N LYS A 278 22.10 16.58 5.89
CA LYS A 278 22.48 15.61 6.93
C LYS A 278 22.13 14.19 6.50
N ARG A 279 20.88 13.98 6.05
CA ARG A 279 20.41 12.68 5.58
C ARG A 279 21.11 12.26 4.29
N ALA A 280 21.42 13.21 3.40
CA ALA A 280 22.23 12.94 2.22
C ALA A 280 23.58 12.31 2.58
N ARG A 281 24.28 12.87 3.57
CA ARG A 281 25.56 12.31 4.06
C ARG A 281 25.39 10.92 4.68
N GLU A 282 24.32 10.69 5.44
CA GLU A 282 24.01 9.38 6.02
C GLU A 282 23.74 8.34 4.91
N LEU A 283 22.87 8.66 3.93
CA LEU A 283 22.55 7.80 2.79
C LEU A 283 23.78 7.50 1.95
N GLN A 284 24.62 8.50 1.68
CA GLN A 284 25.90 8.31 0.98
C GLN A 284 26.81 7.34 1.74
N GLY A 285 26.93 7.52 3.05
CA GLY A 285 27.75 6.65 3.89
C GLY A 285 27.31 5.19 3.85
N PHE A 286 26.00 4.91 3.73
CA PHE A 286 25.50 3.54 3.56
C PHE A 286 25.87 2.96 2.19
N LEU A 287 25.72 3.73 1.10
CA LEU A 287 26.08 3.29 -0.24
C LEU A 287 27.58 3.05 -0.37
N ASP A 288 28.40 3.95 0.14
CA ASP A 288 29.86 3.83 0.13
C ASP A 288 30.36 2.73 1.09
N GLY A 289 29.56 2.37 2.08
CA GLY A 289 29.86 1.32 3.06
C GLY A 289 29.60 -0.11 2.56
N VAL A 290 29.07 -0.33 1.37
CA VAL A 290 28.86 -1.67 0.81
C VAL A 290 30.21 -2.34 0.59
N LYS A 291 30.47 -3.42 1.35
CA LYS A 291 31.76 -4.11 1.37
C LYS A 291 31.95 -4.97 0.14
N LYS A 292 33.20 -5.08 -0.30
CA LYS A 292 33.59 -6.05 -1.33
C LYS A 292 33.23 -7.47 -0.89
N GLY A 293 32.54 -8.21 -1.76
CA GLY A 293 32.02 -9.56 -1.47
C GLY A 293 30.59 -9.56 -0.86
N GLN A 294 29.99 -8.39 -0.65
CA GLN A 294 28.60 -8.21 -0.19
C GLN A 294 27.79 -7.35 -1.17
N GLU A 295 28.22 -7.30 -2.43
CA GLU A 295 27.62 -6.46 -3.47
C GLU A 295 26.14 -6.81 -3.73
N GLN A 296 25.69 -8.01 -3.35
CA GLN A 296 24.27 -8.42 -3.42
C GLN A 296 23.33 -7.46 -2.67
N VAL A 297 23.85 -6.76 -1.64
CA VAL A 297 23.10 -5.72 -0.92
C VAL A 297 22.67 -4.59 -1.85
N LEU A 298 23.44 -4.29 -2.91
CA LEU A 298 23.04 -3.30 -3.91
C LEU A 298 21.73 -3.67 -4.63
N GLY A 299 21.48 -4.97 -4.84
CA GLY A 299 20.22 -5.43 -5.40
C GLY A 299 19.02 -5.11 -4.49
N ASP A 300 19.17 -5.28 -3.19
CA ASP A 300 18.12 -4.94 -2.22
C ASP A 300 17.94 -3.43 -2.06
N LEU A 301 19.05 -2.68 -2.00
CA LEU A 301 19.02 -1.21 -1.98
C LEU A 301 18.39 -0.64 -3.25
N SER A 302 18.69 -1.23 -4.41
CA SER A 302 18.09 -0.82 -5.68
C SER A 302 16.57 -1.03 -5.72
N MET A 303 16.06 -2.14 -5.16
CA MET A 303 14.61 -2.35 -4.99
C MET A 303 13.98 -1.28 -4.10
N ILE A 304 14.61 -0.95 -2.97
CA ILE A 304 14.11 0.09 -2.07
C ILE A 304 14.07 1.45 -2.77
N LEU A 305 15.09 1.77 -3.56
CA LEU A 305 15.16 3.01 -4.35
C LEU A 305 14.23 3.00 -5.57
N CYS A 306 13.83 1.84 -6.08
CA CYS A 306 12.84 1.70 -7.15
C CYS A 306 11.40 1.95 -6.66
N ASP A 307 11.19 2.08 -5.35
CA ASP A 307 9.89 2.49 -4.79
C ASP A 307 9.45 3.84 -5.37
N PRO A 308 8.25 3.96 -5.96
CA PRO A 308 7.73 5.21 -6.49
C PRO A 308 7.77 6.38 -5.49
N PHE A 309 7.59 6.12 -4.21
CA PHE A 309 7.68 7.15 -3.17
C PHE A 309 9.12 7.65 -2.97
N ALA A 310 10.09 6.75 -3.08
CA ALA A 310 11.50 7.11 -3.08
C ALA A 310 11.86 7.94 -4.32
N ILE A 311 11.51 7.47 -5.51
CA ILE A 311 11.76 8.18 -6.79
C ILE A 311 11.14 9.57 -6.75
N ASN A 312 9.88 9.70 -6.32
CA ASN A 312 9.21 10.99 -6.18
C ASN A 312 10.00 11.94 -5.26
N THR A 313 10.45 11.45 -4.11
CA THR A 313 11.20 12.27 -3.15
C THR A 313 12.56 12.69 -3.71
N LEU A 314 13.27 11.79 -4.38
CA LEU A 314 14.58 12.06 -4.99
C LEU A 314 14.46 13.06 -6.16
N ALA A 315 13.50 12.87 -7.05
CA ALA A 315 13.28 13.76 -8.19
C ALA A 315 12.86 15.17 -7.76
N LEU A 316 11.92 15.28 -6.80
CA LEU A 316 11.54 16.59 -6.25
C LEU A 316 12.67 17.25 -5.46
N SER A 317 13.51 16.48 -4.74
CA SER A 317 14.71 17.01 -4.08
C SER A 317 15.72 17.53 -5.10
N THR A 318 15.87 16.87 -6.25
CA THR A 318 16.73 17.34 -7.34
C THR A 318 16.26 18.70 -7.87
N ILE A 319 14.95 18.85 -8.15
CA ILE A 319 14.38 20.11 -8.62
C ILE A 319 14.55 21.22 -7.58
N ARG A 320 14.31 20.91 -6.30
CA ARG A 320 14.47 21.88 -5.21
C ARG A 320 15.92 22.31 -5.03
N ASN A 321 16.88 21.38 -5.08
CA ASN A 321 18.30 21.71 -5.00
C ASN A 321 18.73 22.59 -6.17
N LEU A 322 18.19 22.39 -7.38
CA LEU A 322 18.45 23.30 -8.51
C LEU A 322 17.91 24.71 -8.22
N GLN A 323 16.74 24.84 -7.63
CA GLN A 323 16.18 26.14 -7.23
C GLN A 323 17.04 26.83 -6.15
N GLU A 324 17.55 26.07 -5.18
CA GLU A 324 18.47 26.60 -4.15
C GLU A 324 19.80 27.05 -4.75
N LEU A 325 20.37 26.29 -5.72
CA LEU A 325 21.59 26.67 -6.43
C LEU A 325 21.42 27.95 -7.28
N ILE A 326 20.25 28.15 -7.89
CA ILE A 326 19.92 29.39 -8.60
C ILE A 326 20.00 30.58 -7.61
N GLY A 327 19.41 30.44 -6.43
CA GLY A 327 19.48 31.48 -5.40
C GLY A 327 20.88 31.72 -4.83
N GLN A 328 21.78 30.73 -4.95
CA GLN A 328 23.20 30.82 -4.53
C GLN A 328 24.14 31.17 -5.68
N GLU A 329 23.65 31.36 -6.89
CA GLU A 329 24.46 31.58 -8.11
C GLU A 329 25.53 30.51 -8.35
N SER A 330 25.22 29.25 -7.98
CA SER A 330 26.13 28.11 -8.00
C SER A 330 25.78 27.13 -9.13
N LEU A 331 26.76 26.36 -9.60
CA LEU A 331 26.60 25.37 -10.67
C LEU A 331 26.30 23.97 -10.13
N PRO A 332 25.46 23.16 -10.81
CA PRO A 332 25.11 21.82 -10.40
C PRO A 332 26.30 20.86 -10.23
N ARG A 333 27.38 21.04 -11.03
CA ARG A 333 28.53 20.13 -11.04
C ARG A 333 29.31 20.08 -9.72
N ASP A 334 29.24 21.14 -8.93
CA ASP A 334 29.98 21.25 -7.67
C ASP A 334 29.14 20.86 -6.45
N ASN A 335 27.89 20.43 -6.68
CA ASN A 335 26.97 20.07 -5.60
C ASN A 335 26.97 18.54 -5.36
N HIS A 336 27.50 18.12 -4.21
CA HIS A 336 27.57 16.71 -3.82
C HIS A 336 26.22 16.07 -3.58
N GLU A 337 25.22 16.84 -3.14
CA GLU A 337 23.88 16.33 -2.89
C GLU A 337 23.18 15.94 -4.19
N LEU A 338 23.33 16.76 -5.25
CA LEU A 338 22.82 16.41 -6.58
C LEU A 338 23.47 15.15 -7.13
N HIS A 339 24.77 14.98 -6.96
CA HIS A 339 25.46 13.75 -7.36
C HIS A 339 24.86 12.53 -6.66
N LEU A 340 24.60 12.63 -5.35
CA LEU A 340 24.00 11.54 -4.59
C LEU A 340 22.56 11.25 -5.05
N LEU A 341 21.74 12.28 -5.25
CA LEU A 341 20.36 12.12 -5.72
C LEU A 341 20.31 11.40 -7.07
N LEU A 342 21.15 11.80 -8.03
CA LEU A 342 21.26 11.14 -9.34
C LEU A 342 21.81 9.71 -9.22
N ARG A 343 22.77 9.46 -8.33
CA ARG A 343 23.30 8.11 -8.03
C ARG A 343 22.19 7.20 -7.51
N MET A 344 21.38 7.67 -6.56
CA MET A 344 20.23 6.92 -6.01
C MET A 344 19.15 6.68 -7.05
N LEU A 345 18.80 7.67 -7.87
CA LEU A 345 17.87 7.50 -8.99
C LEU A 345 18.38 6.46 -9.99
N SER A 346 19.69 6.53 -10.34
CA SER A 346 20.31 5.56 -11.24
C SER A 346 20.25 4.14 -10.69
N LEU A 347 20.52 3.98 -9.40
CA LEU A 347 20.46 2.68 -8.73
C LEU A 347 19.02 2.13 -8.69
N GLY A 348 18.02 2.97 -8.37
CA GLY A 348 16.61 2.59 -8.38
C GLY A 348 16.12 2.17 -9.77
N HIS A 349 16.44 2.95 -10.80
CA HIS A 349 16.10 2.60 -12.19
C HIS A 349 16.82 1.36 -12.72
N GLY A 350 18.01 1.07 -12.21
CA GLY A 350 18.77 -0.13 -12.53
C GLY A 350 18.34 -1.40 -11.79
N ALA A 351 17.35 -1.30 -10.89
CA ALA A 351 16.98 -2.41 -9.99
C ALA A 351 16.60 -3.68 -10.75
N TRP A 352 15.74 -3.58 -11.75
CA TRP A 352 15.28 -4.74 -12.50
C TRP A 352 16.45 -5.43 -13.23
N ASP A 353 17.26 -4.67 -13.98
CA ASP A 353 18.40 -5.20 -14.73
C ASP A 353 19.45 -5.83 -13.80
N MET A 354 19.70 -5.21 -12.64
CA MET A 354 20.65 -5.70 -11.65
C MET A 354 20.22 -7.04 -11.04
N ILE A 355 18.93 -7.16 -10.69
CA ILE A 355 18.39 -8.38 -10.07
C ILE A 355 18.24 -9.49 -11.12
N ASP A 356 17.83 -9.16 -12.35
CA ASP A 356 17.66 -10.12 -13.44
C ASP A 356 18.99 -10.71 -13.89
N SER A 357 19.99 -9.84 -14.12
CA SER A 357 21.32 -10.26 -14.54
C SER A 357 22.17 -10.87 -13.42
N GLN A 358 21.80 -10.69 -12.16
CA GLN A 358 22.60 -11.03 -10.97
C GLN A 358 24.00 -10.36 -10.96
N VAL A 359 24.13 -9.23 -11.66
CA VAL A 359 25.34 -8.41 -11.69
C VAL A 359 25.16 -7.21 -10.75
N PHE A 360 25.59 -7.37 -9.51
CA PHE A 360 25.43 -6.38 -8.45
C PHE A 360 26.52 -5.31 -8.52
N LYS A 361 26.39 -4.42 -9.50
CA LYS A 361 27.30 -3.29 -9.71
C LYS A 361 26.47 -2.02 -9.92
N GLU A 362 26.88 -0.95 -9.26
CA GLU A 362 26.22 0.35 -9.46
C GLU A 362 26.29 0.77 -10.94
N PRO A 363 25.17 1.24 -11.50
CA PRO A 363 25.17 1.84 -12.83
C PRO A 363 26.11 3.04 -12.85
N LYS A 364 26.90 3.16 -13.92
CA LYS A 364 27.77 4.32 -14.09
C LYS A 364 26.93 5.56 -14.37
N LEU A 365 27.04 6.56 -13.52
CA LEU A 365 26.37 7.83 -13.72
C LEU A 365 26.96 8.54 -14.93
N ASP A 366 26.07 8.98 -15.84
CA ASP A 366 26.47 9.78 -16.98
C ASP A 366 26.84 11.20 -16.52
N THR A 367 28.08 11.58 -16.75
CA THR A 367 28.59 12.92 -16.39
C THR A 367 27.89 14.05 -17.14
N GLU A 368 27.35 13.77 -18.33
CA GLU A 368 26.60 14.78 -19.11
C GLU A 368 25.29 15.19 -18.47
N LEU A 369 24.71 14.33 -17.63
CA LEU A 369 23.56 14.72 -16.82
C LEU A 369 23.87 15.94 -15.97
N ILE A 370 25.01 15.93 -15.27
CA ILE A 370 25.39 16.99 -14.34
C ILE A 370 25.93 18.21 -15.07
N THR A 371 26.73 17.98 -16.13
CA THR A 371 27.46 19.06 -16.83
C THR A 371 26.65 19.75 -17.92
N LYS A 372 25.62 19.07 -18.46
CA LYS A 372 24.81 19.60 -19.56
C LYS A 372 23.32 19.63 -19.25
N PHE A 373 22.73 18.50 -18.85
CA PHE A 373 21.27 18.41 -18.65
C PHE A 373 20.78 19.24 -17.45
N LEU A 374 21.39 19.12 -16.26
CA LEU A 374 20.97 19.91 -15.11
C LEU A 374 21.12 21.42 -15.31
N PRO A 375 22.20 21.95 -15.93
CA PRO A 375 22.27 23.37 -16.30
C PRO A 375 21.17 23.82 -17.28
N LEU A 376 20.80 22.97 -18.26
CA LEU A 376 19.67 23.27 -19.15
C LEU A 376 18.35 23.33 -18.37
N LEU A 377 18.11 22.35 -17.50
CA LEU A 377 16.93 22.34 -16.66
C LEU A 377 16.90 23.56 -15.72
N MET A 378 18.05 23.94 -15.17
CA MET A 378 18.22 25.11 -14.32
C MET A 378 17.85 26.39 -15.08
N SER A 379 18.28 26.52 -16.35
CA SER A 379 17.87 27.64 -17.21
C SER A 379 16.37 27.70 -17.40
N LEU A 380 15.70 26.55 -17.62
CA LEU A 380 14.24 26.49 -17.73
C LEU A 380 13.54 26.93 -16.43
N VAL A 381 14.04 26.51 -15.27
CA VAL A 381 13.52 26.93 -13.96
C VAL A 381 13.62 28.45 -13.78
N VAL A 382 14.76 29.05 -14.19
CA VAL A 382 14.95 30.50 -14.15
C VAL A 382 13.97 31.22 -15.08
N GLU A 383 13.86 30.75 -16.32
CA GLU A 383 12.91 31.33 -17.30
C GLU A 383 11.47 31.26 -16.78
N ASP A 384 11.04 30.13 -16.28
CA ASP A 384 9.69 29.96 -15.74
C ASP A 384 9.42 30.84 -14.52
N TYR A 385 10.42 31.00 -13.63
CA TYR A 385 10.33 31.90 -12.50
C TYR A 385 10.21 33.36 -12.95
N THR A 386 11.09 33.79 -13.86
CA THR A 386 11.09 35.18 -14.38
C THR A 386 9.77 35.49 -15.07
N TYR A 387 9.27 34.60 -15.92
CA TYR A 387 7.99 34.72 -16.58
C TYR A 387 6.83 34.93 -15.59
N ASN A 388 6.80 34.11 -14.52
CA ASN A 388 5.76 34.20 -13.48
C ASN A 388 5.82 35.53 -12.69
N VAL A 389 7.03 36.04 -12.45
CA VAL A 389 7.21 37.34 -11.78
C VAL A 389 6.74 38.47 -12.68
N GLU A 390 7.17 38.49 -13.94
CA GLU A 390 6.77 39.53 -14.91
C GLU A 390 5.27 39.59 -15.16
N HIS A 391 4.58 38.43 -15.18
CA HIS A 391 3.13 38.40 -15.37
C HIS A 391 2.34 39.01 -14.22
N LYS A 392 2.94 39.13 -13.05
CA LYS A 392 2.36 39.76 -11.86
C LYS A 392 2.63 41.29 -11.81
N LEU A 393 3.56 41.79 -12.63
CA LEU A 393 3.88 43.19 -12.68
C LEU A 393 2.80 43.99 -13.47
N PRO A 394 2.56 45.26 -13.12
CA PRO A 394 1.74 46.16 -13.93
C PRO A 394 2.27 46.24 -15.37
N THR A 395 1.38 46.45 -16.34
CA THR A 395 1.71 46.45 -17.79
C THR A 395 2.80 47.48 -18.14
N GLU A 396 2.89 48.57 -17.39
CA GLU A 396 3.86 49.65 -17.58
C GLU A 396 5.29 49.27 -17.12
N GLU A 397 5.42 48.27 -16.28
CA GLU A 397 6.71 47.79 -15.76
C GLU A 397 7.22 46.49 -16.44
N LYS A 398 6.45 45.96 -17.40
CA LYS A 398 6.84 44.73 -18.10
C LYS A 398 7.98 45.01 -19.08
N VAL A 399 9.11 44.35 -18.85
CA VAL A 399 10.20 44.28 -19.83
C VAL A 399 9.79 43.28 -20.90
N PRO A 400 9.85 43.61 -22.20
CA PRO A 400 9.56 42.64 -23.26
C PRO A 400 10.67 41.60 -23.35
N VAL A 401 10.58 40.56 -22.51
CA VAL A 401 11.47 39.39 -22.61
C VAL A 401 10.86 38.41 -23.59
N MET A 402 11.56 38.16 -24.70
CA MET A 402 11.19 37.13 -25.66
C MET A 402 11.63 35.76 -25.08
N TYR A 403 10.68 35.03 -24.49
CA TYR A 403 10.90 33.64 -24.16
C TYR A 403 10.84 32.78 -25.44
N PRO A 404 11.81 31.89 -25.68
CA PRO A 404 11.71 30.99 -26.82
C PRO A 404 10.49 30.08 -26.65
N ASN A 405 9.64 30.01 -27.66
CA ASN A 405 8.46 29.16 -27.66
C ASN A 405 8.78 27.65 -27.71
N THR A 406 10.00 27.32 -28.06
CA THR A 406 10.47 25.95 -28.20
C THR A 406 11.70 25.70 -27.34
N LEU A 407 11.80 24.51 -26.77
CA LEU A 407 12.97 24.09 -26.03
C LEU A 407 14.15 23.74 -26.98
N PRO A 408 15.40 23.86 -26.51
CA PRO A 408 16.56 23.41 -27.28
C PRO A 408 16.45 21.92 -27.62
N ASP A 409 16.79 21.54 -28.86
CA ASP A 409 16.80 20.14 -29.32
C ASP A 409 17.65 19.22 -28.43
N VAL A 410 18.73 19.75 -27.86
CA VAL A 410 19.61 19.04 -26.94
C VAL A 410 18.84 18.59 -25.68
N PHE A 411 17.91 19.41 -25.16
CA PHE A 411 17.08 19.02 -24.00
C PHE A 411 16.17 17.85 -24.35
N THR A 412 15.50 17.93 -25.48
CA THR A 412 14.64 16.84 -25.98
C THR A 412 15.42 15.56 -26.19
N LYS A 413 16.64 15.65 -26.72
CA LYS A 413 17.52 14.51 -26.91
C LYS A 413 17.90 13.84 -25.57
N PHE A 414 18.20 14.62 -24.53
CA PHE A 414 18.44 14.07 -23.19
C PHE A 414 17.23 13.30 -22.65
N LEU A 415 16.02 13.84 -22.81
CA LEU A 415 14.80 13.15 -22.38
C LEU A 415 14.59 11.80 -23.11
N GLN A 416 15.01 11.70 -24.37
CA GLN A 416 14.88 10.47 -25.16
C GLN A 416 15.95 9.42 -24.83
N GLU A 417 17.18 9.83 -24.64
CA GLU A 417 18.34 8.95 -24.55
C GLU A 417 18.70 8.58 -23.11
N ASN A 418 18.32 9.41 -22.14
CA ASN A 418 18.70 9.22 -20.74
C ASN A 418 17.48 9.07 -19.83
N ARG A 419 17.36 7.90 -19.20
CA ARG A 419 16.21 7.57 -18.35
C ARG A 419 16.07 8.49 -17.13
N ILE A 420 17.19 8.90 -16.52
CA ILE A 420 17.18 9.80 -15.36
C ILE A 420 16.74 11.21 -15.78
N ALA A 421 17.26 11.70 -16.93
CA ALA A 421 16.84 12.98 -17.48
C ALA A 421 15.33 12.96 -17.79
N CYS A 422 14.83 11.88 -18.39
CA CYS A 422 13.42 11.68 -18.65
C CYS A 422 12.59 11.75 -17.35
N GLU A 423 12.97 11.02 -16.32
CA GLU A 423 12.28 10.99 -15.03
C GLU A 423 12.24 12.38 -14.39
N ILE A 424 13.38 13.06 -14.30
CA ILE A 424 13.45 14.42 -13.74
C ILE A 424 12.62 15.39 -14.58
N GLY A 425 12.65 15.28 -15.91
CA GLY A 425 11.83 16.10 -16.82
C GLY A 425 10.34 15.89 -16.62
N LEU A 426 9.89 14.64 -16.42
CA LEU A 426 8.49 14.33 -16.10
C LEU A 426 8.06 14.89 -14.74
N TYR A 427 8.91 14.78 -13.72
CA TYR A 427 8.62 15.39 -12.41
C TYR A 427 8.62 16.91 -12.46
N TYR A 428 9.47 17.50 -13.31
CA TYR A 428 9.40 18.94 -13.57
C TYR A 428 8.09 19.34 -14.25
N LEU A 429 7.62 18.55 -15.24
CA LEU A 429 6.30 18.74 -15.86
C LEU A 429 5.17 18.68 -14.82
N LEU A 430 5.20 17.72 -13.92
CA LEU A 430 4.24 17.62 -12.82
C LEU A 430 4.30 18.84 -11.89
N HIS A 431 5.51 19.32 -11.61
CA HIS A 431 5.74 20.48 -10.75
C HIS A 431 5.14 21.77 -11.35
N ILE A 432 5.44 22.09 -12.62
CA ILE A 432 4.91 23.29 -13.29
C ILE A 432 3.39 23.21 -13.49
N THR A 433 2.85 22.02 -13.79
CA THR A 433 1.40 21.81 -13.92
C THR A 433 0.70 22.03 -12.59
N LYS A 434 1.27 21.57 -11.48
CA LYS A 434 0.75 21.80 -10.13
C LYS A 434 0.78 23.29 -9.74
N GLN A 435 1.76 24.04 -10.23
CA GLN A 435 1.87 25.49 -10.05
C GLN A 435 0.91 26.28 -10.96
N ARG A 436 0.12 25.60 -11.79
CA ARG A 436 -0.80 26.19 -12.79
C ARG A 436 -0.09 27.06 -13.82
N ASN A 437 1.18 26.77 -14.13
CA ASN A 437 1.93 27.50 -15.13
C ASN A 437 1.65 26.96 -16.54
N LYS A 438 0.58 27.50 -17.17
CA LYS A 438 0.13 27.12 -18.52
C LYS A 438 1.21 27.23 -19.58
N ASN A 439 1.95 28.34 -19.57
CA ASN A 439 2.91 28.62 -20.66
C ASN A 439 4.10 27.69 -20.60
N SER A 440 4.66 27.45 -19.42
CA SER A 440 5.73 26.47 -19.23
C SER A 440 5.26 25.05 -19.55
N LEU A 441 4.02 24.71 -19.18
CA LEU A 441 3.41 23.43 -19.54
C LEU A 441 3.37 23.24 -21.07
N LEU A 442 2.80 24.19 -21.80
CA LEU A 442 2.67 24.10 -23.26
C LEU A 442 4.02 24.06 -23.97
N ARG A 443 5.03 24.76 -23.42
CA ARG A 443 6.40 24.74 -23.94
C ARG A 443 7.12 23.40 -23.72
N LEU A 444 6.89 22.73 -22.57
CA LEU A 444 7.55 21.47 -22.21
C LEU A 444 6.90 20.25 -22.87
N LEU A 445 5.58 20.28 -23.10
CA LEU A 445 4.83 19.15 -23.64
C LEU A 445 5.40 18.55 -24.93
N PRO A 446 5.83 19.33 -25.95
CA PRO A 446 6.42 18.78 -27.19
C PRO A 446 7.69 17.98 -26.94
N ALA A 447 8.55 18.42 -26.00
CA ALA A 447 9.76 17.70 -25.64
C ALA A 447 9.46 16.39 -24.89
N VAL A 448 8.49 16.39 -23.98
CA VAL A 448 8.06 15.21 -23.24
C VAL A 448 7.33 14.21 -24.14
N LYS A 449 6.59 14.69 -25.14
CA LYS A 449 5.87 13.83 -26.10
C LYS A 449 6.77 12.78 -26.77
N VAL A 450 8.02 13.10 -27.06
CA VAL A 450 8.95 12.18 -27.73
C VAL A 450 9.39 11.01 -26.85
N THR A 451 9.12 11.08 -25.54
CA THR A 451 9.49 10.06 -24.56
C THR A 451 8.42 8.98 -24.32
N TYR A 452 7.41 8.86 -25.22
CA TYR A 452 6.37 7.83 -25.14
C TYR A 452 6.96 6.41 -25.19
N ASN A 453 7.43 5.93 -24.08
CA ASN A 453 7.89 4.57 -23.89
C ASN A 453 7.25 3.92 -22.65
N ASP A 454 7.40 2.60 -22.51
CA ASP A 454 6.74 1.86 -21.44
C ASP A 454 7.29 2.19 -20.04
N THR A 455 8.45 2.78 -19.97
CA THR A 455 9.10 3.12 -18.71
C THR A 455 8.80 4.53 -18.22
N ALA A 456 8.38 5.44 -19.11
CA ALA A 456 8.15 6.85 -18.78
C ALA A 456 6.69 7.16 -18.44
N PHE A 457 5.75 6.66 -19.25
CA PHE A 457 4.31 6.94 -19.07
C PHE A 457 3.62 5.86 -18.25
N THR A 458 4.01 5.75 -16.98
CA THR A 458 3.40 4.85 -16.01
C THR A 458 2.03 5.34 -15.57
N ASP A 459 1.19 4.45 -15.02
CA ASP A 459 -0.10 4.84 -14.44
C ASP A 459 0.05 5.85 -13.30
N ILE A 460 1.15 5.79 -12.54
CA ILE A 460 1.46 6.76 -11.50
C ILE A 460 1.67 8.16 -12.09
N PHE A 461 2.52 8.28 -13.12
CA PHE A 461 2.74 9.55 -13.80
C PHE A 461 1.45 10.10 -14.41
N LEU A 462 0.71 9.27 -15.17
CA LEU A 462 -0.52 9.66 -15.83
C LEU A 462 -1.61 10.09 -14.84
N HIS A 463 -1.74 9.36 -13.71
CA HIS A 463 -2.65 9.73 -12.63
C HIS A 463 -2.33 11.12 -12.06
N LEU A 464 -1.06 11.36 -11.74
CA LEU A 464 -0.61 12.65 -11.20
C LEU A 464 -0.77 13.77 -12.22
N PHE A 465 -0.39 13.53 -13.48
CA PHE A 465 -0.47 14.52 -14.53
C PHE A 465 -1.93 14.92 -14.82
N THR A 466 -2.82 13.95 -15.02
CA THR A 466 -4.25 14.22 -15.24
C THR A 466 -4.89 14.88 -14.02
N SER A 467 -4.51 14.46 -12.80
CA SER A 467 -4.99 15.13 -11.58
C SER A 467 -4.50 16.58 -11.47
N ASN A 468 -3.26 16.87 -11.84
CA ASN A 468 -2.75 18.23 -11.84
C ASN A 468 -3.38 19.09 -12.96
N LEU A 469 -3.71 18.51 -14.13
CA LEU A 469 -4.41 19.21 -15.21
C LEU A 469 -5.79 19.72 -14.78
N THR A 470 -6.47 19.05 -13.83
CA THR A 470 -7.75 19.56 -13.32
C THR A 470 -7.60 20.88 -12.55
N LEU A 471 -6.40 21.22 -12.06
CA LEU A 471 -6.11 22.51 -11.46
C LEU A 471 -6.10 23.66 -12.49
N LEU A 472 -5.98 23.33 -13.78
CA LEU A 472 -6.06 24.22 -14.94
C LEU A 472 -7.44 24.12 -15.62
N SER A 473 -8.49 23.73 -14.90
CA SER A 473 -9.83 23.45 -15.46
C SER A 473 -10.39 24.60 -16.30
N GLU A 474 -10.13 25.84 -15.92
CA GLU A 474 -10.61 27.03 -16.64
C GLU A 474 -9.98 27.20 -18.04
N GLU A 475 -8.73 26.72 -18.21
CA GLU A 475 -8.01 26.77 -19.47
C GLU A 475 -8.62 25.85 -20.54
N PHE A 476 -9.35 24.82 -20.14
CA PHE A 476 -10.01 23.90 -21.06
C PHE A 476 -11.22 24.50 -21.79
N GLY A 477 -11.63 25.70 -21.43
CA GLY A 477 -12.55 26.54 -22.26
C GLY A 477 -11.91 27.03 -23.56
N SER A 478 -10.57 27.09 -23.64
CA SER A 478 -9.83 27.46 -24.84
C SER A 478 -9.65 26.27 -25.78
N GLU A 479 -10.06 26.40 -27.04
CA GLU A 479 -9.88 25.35 -28.05
C GLU A 479 -8.40 25.08 -28.32
N GLU A 480 -7.57 26.13 -28.31
CA GLU A 480 -6.12 26.01 -28.49
C GLU A 480 -5.48 25.14 -27.40
N PHE A 481 -5.81 25.41 -26.12
CA PHE A 481 -5.30 24.63 -25.00
C PHE A 481 -5.75 23.17 -25.09
N CYS A 482 -7.03 22.93 -25.40
CA CYS A 482 -7.54 21.57 -25.61
C CYS A 482 -6.81 20.84 -26.74
N THR A 483 -6.50 21.54 -27.84
CA THR A 483 -5.77 20.95 -28.96
C THR A 483 -4.35 20.57 -28.57
N HIS A 484 -3.65 21.38 -27.80
CA HIS A 484 -2.31 21.02 -27.30
C HIS A 484 -2.34 19.83 -26.36
N ILE A 485 -3.26 19.81 -25.40
CA ILE A 485 -3.34 18.73 -24.40
C ILE A 485 -3.87 17.43 -25.02
N PHE A 486 -4.99 17.49 -25.72
CA PHE A 486 -5.62 16.27 -26.23
C PHE A 486 -5.05 15.83 -27.57
N ASP A 487 -5.09 16.66 -28.61
CA ASP A 487 -4.73 16.22 -29.95
C ASP A 487 -3.21 16.06 -30.10
N SER A 488 -2.45 17.07 -29.67
CA SER A 488 -1.00 17.06 -29.86
C SER A 488 -0.25 16.20 -28.84
N PHE A 489 -0.83 15.91 -27.67
CA PHE A 489 -0.17 15.12 -26.63
C PHE A 489 -0.84 13.76 -26.41
N PHE A 490 -2.04 13.69 -25.83
CA PHE A 490 -2.64 12.41 -25.44
C PHE A 490 -3.05 11.53 -26.63
N LEU A 491 -3.78 12.07 -27.62
CA LEU A 491 -4.28 11.26 -28.75
C LEU A 491 -3.15 10.67 -29.61
N MET A 492 -2.03 11.38 -29.71
CA MET A 492 -0.84 10.87 -30.41
C MET A 492 -0.22 9.65 -29.71
N ALA A 493 -0.43 9.51 -28.42
CA ALA A 493 0.11 8.42 -27.62
C ALA A 493 -0.86 7.23 -27.47
N LEU A 494 -2.16 7.41 -27.72
CA LEU A 494 -3.20 6.37 -27.55
C LEU A 494 -2.91 5.09 -28.35
N THR A 495 -2.36 5.22 -29.54
CA THR A 495 -2.01 4.08 -30.40
C THR A 495 -0.89 3.22 -29.82
N LYS A 496 -0.16 3.74 -28.85
CA LYS A 496 1.02 3.10 -28.24
C LYS A 496 0.72 2.47 -26.89
N LYS A 497 -0.28 3.00 -26.14
CA LYS A 497 -0.55 2.58 -24.76
C LYS A 497 -2.03 2.65 -24.38
N GLU A 498 -2.58 1.53 -23.95
CA GLU A 498 -3.97 1.44 -23.48
C GLU A 498 -4.21 2.19 -22.15
N ASN A 499 -3.21 2.25 -21.27
CA ASN A 499 -3.35 2.95 -20.00
C ASN A 499 -3.63 4.46 -20.18
N ILE A 500 -3.05 5.08 -21.21
CA ILE A 500 -3.33 6.50 -21.54
C ILE A 500 -4.82 6.72 -21.79
N HIS A 501 -5.47 5.81 -22.51
CA HIS A 501 -6.90 5.86 -22.81
C HIS A 501 -7.75 6.00 -21.53
N ARG A 502 -7.47 5.15 -20.52
CA ARG A 502 -8.17 5.19 -19.22
C ARG A 502 -8.03 6.53 -18.52
N HIS A 503 -6.79 7.06 -18.46
CA HIS A 503 -6.52 8.32 -17.78
C HIS A 503 -7.13 9.53 -18.51
N VAL A 504 -7.16 9.51 -19.85
CA VAL A 504 -7.81 10.57 -20.64
C VAL A 504 -9.32 10.54 -20.46
N LEU A 505 -9.96 9.36 -20.47
CA LEU A 505 -11.39 9.23 -20.19
C LEU A 505 -11.74 9.75 -18.77
N ARG A 506 -10.92 9.43 -17.77
CA ARG A 506 -11.08 9.95 -16.41
C ARG A 506 -10.99 11.48 -16.37
N LEU A 507 -10.01 12.05 -17.05
CA LEU A 507 -9.84 13.50 -17.14
C LEU A 507 -11.08 14.15 -17.78
N LEU A 508 -11.59 13.59 -18.89
CA LEU A 508 -12.79 14.08 -19.56
C LEU A 508 -14.05 13.94 -18.71
N LEU A 509 -14.21 12.83 -17.96
CA LEU A 509 -15.31 12.68 -17.02
C LEU A 509 -15.36 13.78 -15.96
N HIS A 510 -14.21 14.36 -15.62
CA HIS A 510 -14.11 15.49 -14.70
C HIS A 510 -14.33 16.84 -15.40
N LEU A 511 -13.77 17.00 -16.60
CA LEU A 511 -13.72 18.29 -17.31
C LEU A 511 -14.81 18.49 -18.38
N HIS A 512 -15.70 17.50 -18.62
CA HIS A 512 -16.69 17.55 -19.71
C HIS A 512 -17.57 18.81 -19.69
N HIS A 513 -17.75 19.44 -18.54
CA HIS A 513 -18.54 20.67 -18.41
C HIS A 513 -17.78 21.95 -18.77
N LYS A 514 -16.45 21.89 -18.84
CA LYS A 514 -15.55 23.01 -19.18
C LYS A 514 -15.13 22.99 -20.66
N VAL A 515 -15.06 21.82 -21.26
CA VAL A 515 -14.63 21.65 -22.66
C VAL A 515 -15.77 22.02 -23.61
N ALA A 516 -15.45 22.72 -24.71
CA ALA A 516 -16.43 23.11 -25.74
C ALA A 516 -17.15 21.89 -26.35
N PRO A 517 -18.48 21.97 -26.62
CA PRO A 517 -19.25 20.81 -27.10
C PRO A 517 -18.72 20.18 -28.39
N SER A 518 -18.30 21.02 -29.36
CA SER A 518 -17.68 20.55 -30.61
C SER A 518 -16.42 19.71 -30.38
N LYS A 519 -15.60 20.16 -29.46
CA LYS A 519 -14.37 19.44 -29.07
C LYS A 519 -14.66 18.15 -28.33
N LEU A 520 -15.65 18.14 -27.43
CA LEU A 520 -16.09 16.92 -26.74
C LEU A 520 -16.59 15.85 -27.70
N GLU A 521 -17.37 16.21 -28.73
CA GLU A 521 -17.85 15.26 -29.72
C GLU A 521 -16.69 14.68 -30.54
N SER A 522 -15.72 15.52 -30.93
CA SER A 522 -14.50 15.04 -31.58
C SER A 522 -13.70 14.09 -30.72
N LEU A 523 -13.51 14.41 -29.44
CA LEU A 523 -12.79 13.58 -28.48
C LEU A 523 -13.55 12.27 -28.17
N GLN A 524 -14.87 12.31 -28.03
CA GLN A 524 -15.68 11.12 -27.83
C GLN A 524 -15.50 10.14 -28.99
N LYS A 525 -15.51 10.63 -30.22
CA LYS A 525 -15.26 9.79 -31.40
C LYS A 525 -13.84 9.23 -31.44
N ALA A 526 -12.83 10.04 -31.09
CA ALA A 526 -11.44 9.61 -31.08
C ALA A 526 -11.12 8.59 -29.97
N LEU A 527 -11.89 8.62 -28.88
CA LEU A 527 -11.73 7.73 -27.71
C LEU A 527 -12.70 6.54 -27.73
N GLU A 528 -13.40 6.27 -28.83
CA GLU A 528 -14.30 5.12 -28.95
C GLU A 528 -13.53 3.81 -28.73
N PRO A 529 -13.97 2.95 -27.79
CA PRO A 529 -13.28 1.70 -27.51
C PRO A 529 -13.32 0.74 -28.70
N THR A 530 -12.21 0.12 -28.98
CA THR A 530 -12.13 -0.97 -29.97
C THR A 530 -12.63 -2.29 -29.40
N LYS A 531 -12.83 -3.31 -30.25
CA LYS A 531 -13.21 -4.66 -29.80
C LYS A 531 -12.17 -5.29 -28.87
N THR A 532 -10.92 -4.86 -28.98
CA THR A 532 -9.79 -5.35 -28.17
C THR A 532 -9.59 -4.55 -26.88
N SER A 533 -10.29 -3.43 -26.70
CA SER A 533 -10.18 -2.61 -25.48
C SER A 533 -10.68 -3.36 -24.25
N GLY A 534 -9.96 -3.23 -23.14
CA GLY A 534 -10.31 -3.82 -21.85
C GLY A 534 -11.64 -3.32 -21.30
N GLU A 535 -12.28 -4.10 -20.45
CA GLU A 535 -13.59 -3.78 -19.85
C GLU A 535 -13.59 -2.43 -19.09
N PRO A 536 -12.54 -2.06 -18.32
CA PRO A 536 -12.50 -0.77 -17.62
C PRO A 536 -12.53 0.45 -18.56
N VAL A 537 -11.96 0.34 -19.75
CA VAL A 537 -12.00 1.43 -20.75
C VAL A 537 -13.40 1.60 -21.30
N LYS A 538 -14.09 0.49 -21.61
CA LYS A 538 -15.48 0.50 -22.09
C LYS A 538 -16.43 1.09 -21.05
N GLU A 539 -16.27 0.72 -19.80
CA GLU A 539 -17.06 1.23 -18.69
C GLU A 539 -16.92 2.75 -18.52
N LEU A 540 -15.69 3.26 -18.50
CA LEU A 540 -15.41 4.70 -18.42
C LEU A 540 -15.97 5.45 -19.64
N TYR A 541 -15.87 4.88 -20.83
CA TYR A 541 -16.43 5.48 -22.03
C TYR A 541 -17.96 5.55 -22.00
N ASN A 542 -18.62 4.48 -21.53
CA ASN A 542 -20.07 4.47 -21.35
C ASN A 542 -20.52 5.53 -20.33
N GLN A 543 -19.82 5.62 -19.18
CA GLN A 543 -20.09 6.67 -18.19
C GLN A 543 -19.95 8.09 -18.77
N LEU A 544 -18.94 8.34 -19.62
CA LEU A 544 -18.78 9.62 -20.30
C LEU A 544 -19.93 9.87 -21.29
N SER A 545 -20.29 8.88 -22.08
CA SER A 545 -21.40 8.96 -23.05
C SER A 545 -22.72 9.26 -22.37
N ASP A 546 -23.03 8.59 -21.26
CA ASP A 546 -24.25 8.83 -20.47
C ASP A 546 -24.31 10.26 -19.92
N LYS A 547 -23.20 10.77 -19.38
CA LYS A 547 -23.12 12.17 -18.90
C LYS A 547 -23.34 13.18 -20.02
N LEU A 548 -22.78 12.92 -21.21
CA LEU A 548 -22.97 13.82 -22.36
C LEU A 548 -24.40 13.79 -22.90
N GLN A 549 -25.05 12.63 -22.89
CA GLN A 549 -26.47 12.49 -23.27
C GLN A 549 -27.40 13.19 -22.27
N GLN A 550 -27.16 13.05 -20.97
CA GLN A 550 -27.92 13.75 -19.93
C GLN A 550 -27.83 15.27 -20.07
N LYS A 551 -26.64 15.80 -20.42
CA LYS A 551 -26.45 17.24 -20.68
C LYS A 551 -27.22 17.72 -21.91
N LYS A 552 -27.36 16.90 -22.96
CA LYS A 552 -28.15 17.20 -24.16
C LYS A 552 -29.67 17.14 -23.91
N ALA A 553 -30.11 16.33 -22.94
CA ALA A 553 -31.52 16.14 -22.58
C ALA A 553 -32.04 17.18 -21.57
N SER A 554 -31.17 17.90 -20.87
CA SER A 554 -31.56 18.94 -19.92
C SER A 554 -31.83 20.25 -20.69
N PRO A 555 -33.05 20.88 -20.59
CA PRO A 555 -33.30 22.16 -21.23
C PRO A 555 -32.35 23.22 -20.65
N PRO A 556 -31.94 24.24 -21.44
CA PRO A 556 -31.11 25.34 -20.96
C PRO A 556 -31.82 26.00 -19.77
N ALA A 557 -31.11 26.12 -18.65
CA ALA A 557 -31.61 26.84 -17.48
C ALA A 557 -31.96 28.26 -17.95
N ALA A 558 -33.23 28.66 -17.79
CA ALA A 558 -33.69 30.00 -18.07
C ALA A 558 -32.82 30.97 -17.26
N GLU A 559 -32.24 31.96 -17.96
CA GLU A 559 -31.57 33.10 -17.33
C GLU A 559 -32.56 33.71 -16.32
N PRO A 560 -32.16 34.05 -15.09
CA PRO A 560 -33.04 34.79 -14.19
C PRO A 560 -33.27 36.17 -14.80
N GLU A 561 -34.53 36.50 -15.12
CA GLU A 561 -34.94 37.84 -15.50
C GLU A 561 -34.48 38.83 -14.42
N PRO A 562 -34.00 40.04 -14.81
CA PRO A 562 -33.62 41.05 -13.85
C PRO A 562 -34.87 41.59 -13.15
N THR A 563 -35.10 41.15 -11.91
CA THR A 563 -36.11 41.73 -11.03
C THR A 563 -35.74 43.20 -10.76
N ALA A 564 -36.67 44.06 -11.12
CA ALA A 564 -36.60 45.49 -10.93
C ALA A 564 -36.29 45.86 -9.47
N MET A 565 -35.37 46.80 -9.31
CA MET A 565 -35.07 47.47 -8.06
C MET A 565 -36.31 48.10 -7.45
N ASP A 566 -36.65 47.71 -6.26
CA ASP A 566 -37.52 48.48 -5.37
C ASP A 566 -36.64 49.24 -4.36
N LEU A 567 -36.60 50.57 -4.56
CA LEU A 567 -35.93 51.52 -3.68
C LEU A 567 -36.86 51.81 -2.49
N SER A 568 -36.57 51.27 -1.32
CA SER A 568 -37.07 51.85 -0.09
C SER A 568 -35.95 51.98 0.94
N LEU A 569 -35.51 53.22 1.07
CA LEU A 569 -34.76 53.75 2.21
C LEU A 569 -35.54 53.47 3.51
N HIS A 570 -34.91 52.86 4.55
CA HIS A 570 -35.07 53.32 5.92
C HIS A 570 -34.03 52.73 6.89
N ASN A 571 -33.28 53.67 7.46
CA ASN A 571 -32.71 53.71 8.84
C ASN A 571 -31.72 52.63 9.34
N MET A 572 -30.50 53.10 9.44
CA MET A 572 -29.49 52.61 10.39
C MET A 572 -29.90 52.79 11.87
N PRO A 573 -29.36 51.98 12.75
CA PRO A 573 -28.60 52.53 13.86
C PRO A 573 -27.18 51.92 14.01
N THR A 574 -26.28 52.78 14.44
CA THR A 574 -24.84 52.59 14.77
C THR A 574 -24.60 51.59 15.87
N PRO A 575 -23.47 50.85 15.85
CA PRO A 575 -23.01 50.00 16.95
C PRO A 575 -22.12 50.81 17.92
N PRO A 576 -22.09 50.44 19.25
CA PRO A 576 -21.16 51.03 20.21
C PRO A 576 -19.80 50.35 20.16
N VAL A 577 -18.80 51.17 20.40
CA VAL A 577 -17.39 50.89 20.66
C VAL A 577 -17.27 50.21 22.05
N VAL A 578 -16.59 49.05 22.15
CA VAL A 578 -15.51 48.76 23.07
C VAL A 578 -14.60 47.72 22.42
#